data_9fa3bc459ff017b4431df6d209ec02ad
#
_entry.id   9fa3bc459ff017b4431df6d209ec02ad
#
_cell.length_a   1.000
_cell.length_b   1.000
_cell.length_c   1.000
_cell.angle_alpha   90.00
_cell.angle_beta   90.00
_cell.angle_gamma   90.00
#
_symmetry.space_group_name_H-M   'P 1'
#
loop_
_entity.id
_entity.type
_entity.pdbx_description
1 polymer ?
#
loop_
_entity_poly.entity_id
_entity_poly.type
_entity_poly.pdbx_seq_one_letter_code
_entity_poly.pdbx_strand_id
1 'polypeptide(L)'
;GPAGGRDADGAPRFDQPVAPGGYLWWYVDALSDCGNYGLTIIAFVGSVFSPYYRSALARGRGDPHNHCALNVALYGAKRRWTMTERSRRSMMRDAQRFVIGPSALHWDGQSLTIDVRETGVPLPFPVRGKVRVHPGALSSLHVPLDEHGRHRWGPIAPCARVEVAFDNPALRWQGHAYLDSNEGDEPIERAFREWD
;
A
#
# COMPACT_ATOMS: atom_id res chain seq x y z
N GLY A 1 10.55 10.36 -16.52
CA GLY A 1 11.18 9.37 -15.66
C GLY A 1 10.13 8.42 -15.10
N PRO A 2 10.51 7.29 -14.50
CA PRO A 2 9.54 6.40 -13.88
C PRO A 2 8.72 7.15 -12.82
N ALA A 3 7.42 6.93 -12.82
CA ALA A 3 6.47 7.62 -11.97
C ALA A 3 5.53 6.59 -11.32
N GLY A 4 4.89 6.97 -10.21
CA GLY A 4 3.80 6.19 -9.65
C GLY A 4 4.18 4.92 -8.94
N GLY A 5 5.28 4.89 -8.22
CA GLY A 5 5.65 3.72 -7.42
C GLY A 5 6.08 2.50 -8.23
N ARG A 6 6.58 2.72 -9.47
CA ARG A 6 7.04 1.66 -10.37
C ARG A 6 8.24 2.10 -11.20
N ASP A 7 8.96 1.17 -11.76
CA ASP A 7 10.02 1.41 -12.74
C ASP A 7 9.46 1.50 -14.18
N ALA A 8 10.37 1.59 -15.15
CA ALA A 8 10.01 1.70 -16.58
C ALA A 8 9.34 0.43 -17.13
N ASP A 9 9.60 -0.72 -16.53
CA ASP A 9 9.04 -2.03 -16.92
C ASP A 9 7.73 -2.34 -16.20
N GLY A 10 7.27 -1.42 -15.32
CA GLY A 10 6.04 -1.56 -14.55
C GLY A 10 6.20 -2.30 -13.22
N ALA A 11 7.42 -2.72 -12.84
CA ALA A 11 7.67 -3.38 -11.57
C ALA A 11 7.55 -2.41 -10.38
N PRO A 12 7.14 -2.88 -9.19
CA PRO A 12 7.07 -2.05 -8.00
C PRO A 12 8.43 -1.41 -7.70
N ARG A 13 8.43 -0.11 -7.41
CA ARG A 13 9.62 0.62 -7.01
C ARG A 13 9.28 1.61 -5.90
N PHE A 14 10.07 1.59 -4.81
CA PHE A 14 9.68 2.25 -3.56
C PHE A 14 10.46 3.52 -3.22
N ASP A 15 11.49 3.91 -3.98
CA ASP A 15 12.36 5.06 -3.69
C ASP A 15 11.92 6.38 -4.36
N GLN A 16 10.83 6.39 -5.09
CA GLN A 16 10.38 7.59 -5.80
C GLN A 16 10.04 8.73 -4.84
N PRO A 17 10.43 9.97 -5.16
CA PRO A 17 10.12 11.13 -4.35
C PRO A 17 8.62 11.35 -4.22
N VAL A 18 8.19 11.78 -3.04
CA VAL A 18 6.81 12.23 -2.80
C VAL A 18 6.88 13.69 -2.37
N ALA A 19 6.17 14.56 -3.09
CA ALA A 19 6.15 15.99 -2.83
C ALA A 19 5.56 16.30 -1.43
N PRO A 20 5.97 17.40 -0.78
CA PRO A 20 5.29 17.87 0.41
C PRO A 20 3.78 18.07 0.16
N GLY A 21 2.97 17.49 1.02
CA GLY A 21 1.50 17.49 0.84
C GLY A 21 0.97 16.42 -0.10
N GLY A 22 1.85 15.73 -0.82
CA GLY A 22 1.49 14.65 -1.72
C GLY A 22 1.35 13.29 -1.03
N TYR A 23 1.13 12.28 -1.84
CA TYR A 23 1.00 10.90 -1.38
C TYR A 23 1.48 9.91 -2.45
N LEU A 24 1.79 8.70 -1.99
CA LEU A 24 2.05 7.54 -2.84
C LEU A 24 1.63 6.29 -2.07
N TRP A 25 0.89 5.39 -2.69
CA TRP A 25 0.60 4.10 -2.09
C TRP A 25 0.65 2.94 -3.09
N TRP A 26 0.90 1.76 -2.55
CA TRP A 26 0.76 0.48 -3.24
C TRP A 26 -0.42 -0.26 -2.63
N TYR A 27 -1.31 -0.72 -3.47
CA TYR A 27 -2.56 -1.39 -3.10
C TYR A 27 -2.54 -2.84 -3.57
N VAL A 28 -2.79 -3.75 -2.66
CA VAL A 28 -3.00 -5.17 -2.94
C VAL A 28 -4.39 -5.56 -2.49
N ASP A 29 -5.13 -6.18 -3.40
CA ASP A 29 -6.42 -6.82 -3.11
C ASP A 29 -6.34 -8.27 -3.51
N ALA A 30 -6.84 -9.18 -2.68
CA ALA A 30 -6.72 -10.61 -2.90
C ALA A 30 -7.93 -11.39 -2.39
N LEU A 31 -8.25 -12.46 -3.13
CA LEU A 31 -9.34 -13.38 -2.81
C LEU A 31 -8.82 -14.81 -2.89
N SER A 32 -9.16 -15.61 -1.89
CA SER A 32 -8.82 -17.04 -1.86
C SER A 32 -9.52 -17.82 -2.96
N ASP A 33 -8.89 -18.90 -3.43
CA ASP A 33 -9.47 -19.79 -4.44
C ASP A 33 -10.80 -20.40 -4.00
N CYS A 34 -11.00 -20.60 -2.70
CA CYS A 34 -12.27 -21.08 -2.15
C CYS A 34 -13.33 -19.98 -1.96
N GLY A 35 -12.98 -18.70 -2.18
CA GLY A 35 -13.87 -17.56 -2.00
C GLY A 35 -14.22 -17.17 -0.57
N ASN A 36 -13.68 -17.86 0.45
CA ASN A 36 -14.05 -17.65 1.85
C ASN A 36 -13.17 -16.64 2.59
N TYR A 37 -12.03 -16.26 2.00
CA TYR A 37 -11.07 -15.35 2.62
C TYR A 37 -10.67 -14.27 1.62
N GLY A 38 -10.46 -13.09 2.14
CA GLY A 38 -9.97 -11.94 1.37
C GLY A 38 -8.95 -11.15 2.19
N LEU A 39 -8.19 -10.33 1.47
CA LEU A 39 -7.15 -9.50 2.03
C LEU A 39 -7.08 -8.19 1.25
N THR A 40 -6.96 -7.07 1.96
CA THR A 40 -6.56 -5.79 1.36
C THR A 40 -5.35 -5.27 2.13
N ILE A 41 -4.29 -4.90 1.42
CA ILE A 41 -3.12 -4.22 2.00
C ILE A 41 -2.89 -2.92 1.24
N ILE A 42 -2.66 -1.83 2.00
CA ILE A 42 -2.26 -0.55 1.44
C ILE A 42 -1.03 -0.06 2.19
N ALA A 43 0.06 0.13 1.45
CA ALA A 43 1.29 0.71 1.98
C ALA A 43 1.40 2.18 1.57
N PHE A 44 1.36 3.09 2.54
CA PHE A 44 1.31 4.54 2.32
C PHE A 44 2.63 5.24 2.60
N VAL A 45 2.98 6.15 1.71
CA VAL A 45 3.79 7.34 1.99
C VAL A 45 2.85 8.54 1.93
N GLY A 46 2.62 9.24 3.04
CA GLY A 46 1.58 10.26 3.14
C GLY A 46 0.19 9.63 3.17
N SER A 47 -0.18 9.04 4.30
CA SER A 47 -1.48 8.37 4.45
C SER A 47 -2.64 9.36 4.31
N VAL A 48 -3.39 9.25 3.22
CA VAL A 48 -4.54 10.12 2.93
C VAL A 48 -5.70 9.92 3.90
N PHE A 49 -5.74 8.80 4.60
CA PHE A 49 -6.76 8.51 5.62
C PHE A 49 -6.36 9.01 7.02
N SER A 50 -5.16 9.57 7.17
CA SER A 50 -4.65 10.04 8.46
C SER A 50 -5.20 11.42 8.82
N PRO A 51 -5.95 11.55 9.94
CA PRO A 51 -6.33 12.85 10.46
C PRO A 51 -5.10 13.67 10.93
N TYR A 52 -4.02 13.00 11.32
CA TYR A 52 -2.77 13.64 11.72
C TYR A 52 -2.07 14.26 10.51
N TYR A 53 -2.04 13.56 9.36
CA TYR A 53 -1.48 14.10 8.13
C TYR A 53 -2.29 15.31 7.66
N ARG A 54 -3.62 15.20 7.64
CA ARG A 54 -4.52 16.33 7.32
C ARG A 54 -4.26 17.53 8.24
N SER A 55 -4.12 17.31 9.54
CA SER A 55 -3.81 18.36 10.50
C SER A 55 -2.41 18.98 10.27
N ALA A 56 -1.42 18.17 9.91
CA ALA A 56 -0.08 18.65 9.56
C ALA A 56 -0.09 19.50 8.29
N LEU A 57 -0.84 19.10 7.27
CA LEU A 57 -1.06 19.85 6.04
C LEU A 57 -1.68 21.22 6.31
N ALA A 58 -2.73 21.28 7.13
CA ALA A 58 -3.39 22.54 7.51
C ALA A 58 -2.45 23.51 8.23
N ARG A 59 -1.40 23.01 8.86
CA ARG A 59 -0.37 23.81 9.56
C ARG A 59 0.89 24.07 8.72
N GLY A 60 0.87 23.77 7.42
CA GLY A 60 2.03 23.92 6.53
C GLY A 60 3.20 22.98 6.84
N ARG A 61 2.97 21.87 7.53
CA ARG A 61 3.97 20.87 7.95
C ARG A 61 3.70 19.49 7.37
N GLY A 62 3.17 19.43 6.16
CA GLY A 62 2.75 18.20 5.48
C GLY A 62 3.93 17.43 4.87
N ASP A 63 4.83 16.86 5.70
CA ASP A 63 5.86 15.92 5.25
C ASP A 63 5.24 14.51 5.13
N PRO A 64 5.07 13.96 3.90
CA PRO A 64 4.44 12.65 3.72
C PRO A 64 5.21 11.51 4.38
N HIS A 65 6.52 11.65 4.55
CA HIS A 65 7.36 10.63 5.18
C HIS A 65 7.16 10.51 6.70
N ASN A 66 6.54 11.51 7.32
CA ASN A 66 6.13 11.44 8.72
C ASN A 66 4.76 10.78 8.93
N HIS A 67 4.11 10.37 7.86
CA HIS A 67 2.76 9.81 7.86
C HIS A 67 2.68 8.57 6.99
N CYS A 68 3.56 7.58 7.27
CA CYS A 68 3.57 6.30 6.59
C CYS A 68 2.75 5.27 7.36
N ALA A 69 2.10 4.36 6.65
CA ALA A 69 1.32 3.30 7.28
C ALA A 69 1.27 2.04 6.39
N LEU A 70 1.15 0.88 7.03
CA LEU A 70 0.72 -0.35 6.40
C LEU A 70 -0.66 -0.70 6.95
N ASN A 71 -1.69 -0.44 6.16
CA ASN A 71 -3.05 -0.82 6.49
C ASN A 71 -3.32 -2.23 5.97
N VAL A 72 -3.81 -3.10 6.82
CA VAL A 72 -4.14 -4.49 6.49
C VAL A 72 -5.58 -4.77 6.92
N ALA A 73 -6.38 -5.27 6.00
CA ALA A 73 -7.70 -5.79 6.28
C ALA A 73 -7.77 -7.28 5.90
N LEU A 74 -8.08 -8.13 6.85
CA LEU A 74 -8.37 -9.55 6.63
C LEU A 74 -9.88 -9.75 6.66
N TYR A 75 -10.42 -10.40 5.65
CA TYR A 75 -11.85 -10.70 5.52
C TYR A 75 -12.13 -12.19 5.70
N GLY A 76 -13.35 -12.51 6.08
CA GLY A 76 -13.79 -13.86 6.36
C GLY A 76 -13.91 -14.15 7.86
N ALA A 77 -13.79 -15.41 8.25
CA ALA A 77 -14.03 -15.83 9.64
C ALA A 77 -13.03 -15.24 10.66
N LYS A 78 -11.85 -14.86 10.22
CA LYS A 78 -10.76 -14.33 11.07
C LYS A 78 -10.47 -12.86 10.75
N ARG A 79 -11.49 -12.03 10.80
CA ARG A 79 -11.38 -10.60 10.49
C ARG A 79 -10.37 -9.90 11.39
N ARG A 80 -9.53 -9.06 10.77
CA ARG A 80 -8.61 -8.13 11.44
C ARG A 80 -8.49 -6.87 10.61
N TRP A 81 -8.21 -5.78 11.28
CA TRP A 81 -7.90 -4.52 10.62
C TRP A 81 -6.79 -3.80 11.37
N THR A 82 -5.84 -3.22 10.63
CA THR A 82 -4.71 -2.47 11.16
C THR A 82 -4.56 -1.15 10.43
N MET A 83 -4.13 -0.10 11.13
CA MET A 83 -3.93 1.23 10.56
C MET A 83 -2.94 2.08 11.39
N THR A 84 -1.84 1.51 11.80
CA THR A 84 -0.84 2.24 12.61
C THR A 84 0.01 3.15 11.73
N GLU A 85 -0.08 4.45 11.97
CA GLU A 85 0.77 5.47 11.34
C GLU A 85 2.14 5.53 12.01
N ARG A 86 3.18 5.75 11.21
CA ARG A 86 4.57 5.83 11.65
C ARG A 86 5.28 7.02 11.02
N SER A 87 6.21 7.61 11.80
CA SER A 87 7.02 8.74 11.37
C SER A 87 8.21 8.31 10.50
N ARG A 88 8.86 9.30 9.89
CA ARG A 88 10.09 9.15 9.12
C ARG A 88 11.18 8.33 9.83
N ARG A 89 11.26 8.40 11.16
CA ARG A 89 12.26 7.66 11.96
C ARG A 89 12.05 6.14 11.94
N SER A 90 10.85 5.70 11.65
CA SER A 90 10.47 4.27 11.60
C SER A 90 10.26 3.78 10.17
N MET A 91 10.73 4.54 9.19
CA MET A 91 10.53 4.25 7.77
C MET A 91 11.87 4.26 7.03
N MET A 92 12.04 3.33 6.09
CA MET A 92 13.16 3.31 5.16
C MET A 92 12.66 2.84 3.79
N ARG A 93 13.11 3.47 2.74
CA ARG A 93 12.79 3.11 1.35
C ARG A 93 14.04 3.10 0.48
N ASP A 94 14.14 2.10 -0.34
CA ASP A 94 15.03 2.06 -1.51
C ASP A 94 14.24 1.55 -2.72
N ALA A 95 14.91 1.28 -3.83
CA ALA A 95 14.24 0.85 -5.06
C ALA A 95 13.44 -0.45 -4.89
N GLN A 96 13.89 -1.37 -4.03
CA GLN A 96 13.33 -2.71 -3.87
C GLN A 96 12.61 -2.93 -2.55
N ARG A 97 12.79 -2.04 -1.57
CA ARG A 97 12.26 -2.22 -0.21
C ARG A 97 11.54 -0.99 0.30
N PHE A 98 10.47 -1.24 1.03
CA PHE A 98 9.78 -0.24 1.82
C PHE A 98 9.52 -0.80 3.22
N VAL A 99 10.25 -0.28 4.20
CA VAL A 99 10.11 -0.63 5.61
C VAL A 99 9.23 0.40 6.30
N ILE A 100 8.21 -0.06 7.03
CA ILE A 100 7.27 0.77 7.79
C ILE A 100 7.18 0.19 9.20
N GLY A 101 7.98 0.74 10.12
CA GLY A 101 8.12 0.19 11.45
C GLY A 101 8.59 -1.27 11.42
N PRO A 102 7.85 -2.21 12.03
CA PRO A 102 8.22 -3.63 12.03
C PRO A 102 7.80 -4.39 10.76
N SER A 103 7.02 -3.74 9.87
CA SER A 103 6.53 -4.33 8.62
C SER A 103 7.39 -3.91 7.43
N ALA A 104 7.39 -4.69 6.37
CA ALA A 104 8.15 -4.37 5.17
C ALA A 104 7.55 -4.97 3.90
N LEU A 105 7.74 -4.25 2.78
CA LEU A 105 7.53 -4.73 1.43
C LEU A 105 8.89 -4.96 0.78
N HIS A 106 9.03 -6.02 0.00
CA HIS A 106 10.25 -6.32 -0.74
C HIS A 106 9.92 -6.90 -2.12
N TRP A 107 10.44 -6.27 -3.17
CA TRP A 107 10.41 -6.76 -4.55
C TRP A 107 11.73 -7.43 -4.88
N ASP A 108 11.71 -8.71 -5.25
CA ASP A 108 12.91 -9.49 -5.56
C ASP A 108 13.21 -9.59 -7.08
N GLY A 109 12.44 -8.86 -7.90
CA GLY A 109 12.50 -8.91 -9.36
C GLY A 109 11.45 -9.83 -10.00
N GLN A 110 10.79 -10.67 -9.20
CA GLN A 110 9.75 -11.59 -9.67
C GLN A 110 8.48 -11.55 -8.81
N SER A 111 8.63 -11.36 -7.50
CA SER A 111 7.54 -11.41 -6.53
C SER A 111 7.62 -10.26 -5.54
N LEU A 112 6.47 -9.80 -5.09
CA LEU A 112 6.34 -8.87 -3.98
C LEU A 112 6.06 -9.65 -2.70
N THR A 113 6.96 -9.56 -1.72
CA THR A 113 6.77 -10.11 -0.38
C THR A 113 6.40 -8.98 0.57
N ILE A 114 5.35 -9.19 1.36
CA ILE A 114 4.89 -8.27 2.38
C ILE A 114 4.96 -8.97 3.73
N ASP A 115 5.89 -8.54 4.58
CA ASP A 115 5.99 -8.99 5.96
C ASP A 115 5.13 -8.08 6.84
N VAL A 116 4.07 -8.64 7.42
CA VAL A 116 3.11 -7.93 8.25
C VAL A 116 3.41 -8.20 9.72
N ARG A 117 3.69 -7.14 10.48
CA ARG A 117 3.83 -7.16 11.94
C ARG A 117 3.13 -5.95 12.52
N GLU A 118 1.82 -6.08 12.65
CA GLU A 118 0.95 -4.97 13.05
C GLU A 118 0.13 -5.34 14.28
N THR A 119 -0.58 -4.34 14.80
CA THR A 119 -1.55 -4.49 15.89
C THR A 119 -2.91 -4.09 15.37
N GLY A 120 -3.91 -4.91 15.62
CA GLY A 120 -5.28 -4.67 15.19
C GLY A 120 -5.95 -3.51 15.91
N VAL A 121 -7.00 -2.98 15.28
CA VAL A 121 -7.91 -1.99 15.84
C VAL A 121 -9.36 -2.45 15.59
N PRO A 122 -10.30 -2.12 16.47
CA PRO A 122 -10.17 -1.44 17.76
C PRO A 122 -9.54 -2.30 18.85
N LEU A 123 -9.55 -3.63 18.72
CA LEU A 123 -8.92 -4.53 19.67
C LEU A 123 -7.46 -4.80 19.28
N PRO A 124 -6.50 -4.64 20.22
CA PRO A 124 -5.08 -4.69 19.93
C PRO A 124 -4.54 -6.12 19.79
N PHE A 125 -5.22 -6.96 19.01
CA PHE A 125 -4.71 -8.29 18.70
C PHE A 125 -3.55 -8.22 17.72
N PRO A 126 -2.52 -9.06 17.88
CA PRO A 126 -1.41 -9.11 16.93
C PRO A 126 -1.90 -9.56 15.56
N VAL A 127 -1.38 -8.92 14.51
CA VAL A 127 -1.56 -9.32 13.11
C VAL A 127 -0.17 -9.57 12.54
N ARG A 128 0.17 -10.84 12.36
CA ARG A 128 1.51 -11.28 11.99
C ARG A 128 1.44 -12.33 10.90
N GLY A 129 2.12 -12.06 9.79
CA GLY A 129 2.14 -13.00 8.69
C GLY A 129 2.92 -12.48 7.50
N LYS A 130 2.85 -13.26 6.44
CA LYS A 130 3.53 -12.98 5.17
C LYS A 130 2.55 -13.15 4.02
N VAL A 131 2.61 -12.20 3.09
CA VAL A 131 1.89 -12.25 1.82
C VAL A 131 2.90 -12.22 0.69
N ARG A 132 2.79 -13.14 -0.26
CA ARG A 132 3.62 -13.16 -1.47
C ARG A 132 2.72 -13.04 -2.70
N VAL A 133 2.96 -11.98 -3.47
CA VAL A 133 2.24 -11.69 -4.71
C VAL A 133 3.14 -12.04 -5.89
N HIS A 134 2.67 -12.94 -6.75
CA HIS A 134 3.38 -13.42 -7.94
C HIS A 134 2.67 -12.89 -9.19
N PRO A 135 3.15 -11.80 -9.82
CA PRO A 135 2.56 -11.27 -11.04
C PRO A 135 2.61 -12.28 -12.18
N GLY A 136 1.52 -12.43 -12.93
CA GLY A 136 1.53 -13.13 -14.21
C GLY A 136 2.17 -12.28 -15.30
N ALA A 137 1.88 -10.98 -15.27
CA ALA A 137 2.50 -9.98 -16.13
C ALA A 137 2.52 -8.63 -15.41
N LEU A 138 3.50 -7.80 -15.71
CA LEU A 138 3.56 -6.42 -15.23
C LEU A 138 2.94 -5.47 -16.25
N SER A 139 2.36 -4.38 -15.76
CA SER A 139 1.73 -3.35 -16.57
C SER A 139 2.47 -2.02 -16.38
N SER A 140 2.80 -1.35 -17.46
CA SER A 140 3.35 0.01 -17.46
C SER A 140 2.28 1.09 -17.65
N LEU A 141 1.00 0.72 -17.69
CA LEU A 141 -0.10 1.66 -17.86
C LEU A 141 -0.13 2.66 -16.69
N HIS A 142 -0.20 3.95 -17.03
CA HIS A 142 -0.26 5.04 -16.07
C HIS A 142 -1.28 6.07 -16.54
N VAL A 143 -2.31 6.30 -15.75
CA VAL A 143 -3.47 7.11 -16.12
C VAL A 143 -3.55 8.35 -15.23
N PRO A 144 -3.57 9.57 -15.80
CA PRO A 144 -3.91 10.75 -15.04
C PRO A 144 -5.40 10.67 -14.63
N LEU A 145 -5.67 11.01 -13.37
CA LEU A 145 -7.01 11.01 -12.80
C LEU A 145 -7.65 12.40 -12.79
N ASP A 146 -6.86 13.44 -13.07
CA ASP A 146 -7.30 14.82 -13.15
C ASP A 146 -6.76 15.53 -14.40
N GLU A 147 -7.36 16.63 -14.78
CA GLU A 147 -7.00 17.39 -15.99
C GLU A 147 -5.56 17.92 -15.98
N HIS A 148 -4.98 18.10 -14.79
CA HIS A 148 -3.62 18.62 -14.62
C HIS A 148 -2.58 17.54 -14.43
N GLY A 149 -2.99 16.25 -14.37
CA GLY A 149 -2.11 15.11 -14.17
C GLY A 149 -1.41 15.09 -12.81
N ARG A 150 -1.96 15.76 -11.80
CA ARG A 150 -1.41 15.83 -10.45
C ARG A 150 -1.75 14.59 -9.61
N HIS A 151 -2.78 13.87 -10.03
CA HIS A 151 -3.17 12.59 -9.45
C HIS A 151 -3.08 11.52 -10.54
N ARG A 152 -2.41 10.42 -10.25
CA ARG A 152 -2.10 9.36 -11.23
C ARG A 152 -2.30 8.00 -10.61
N TRP A 153 -2.83 7.10 -11.39
CA TRP A 153 -3.07 5.71 -11.02
C TRP A 153 -2.56 4.77 -12.11
N GLY A 154 -2.22 3.55 -11.73
CA GLY A 154 -1.97 2.52 -12.70
C GLY A 154 -1.81 1.13 -12.10
N PRO A 155 -2.34 0.12 -12.79
CA PRO A 155 -2.12 -1.26 -12.41
C PRO A 155 -0.63 -1.61 -12.55
N ILE A 156 -0.09 -2.34 -11.57
CA ILE A 156 1.25 -2.94 -11.64
C ILE A 156 1.10 -4.40 -12.08
N ALA A 157 0.26 -5.15 -11.38
CA ALA A 157 -0.04 -6.53 -11.69
C ALA A 157 -1.55 -6.76 -11.58
N PRO A 158 -2.30 -6.55 -12.67
CA PRO A 158 -3.75 -6.71 -12.66
C PRO A 158 -4.19 -8.18 -12.47
N CYS A 159 -3.30 -9.11 -12.79
CA CYS A 159 -3.52 -10.55 -12.58
C CYS A 159 -2.29 -11.14 -11.92
N ALA A 160 -2.44 -11.60 -10.69
CA ALA A 160 -1.38 -12.23 -9.92
C ALA A 160 -1.90 -13.44 -9.16
N ARG A 161 -1.01 -14.36 -8.81
CA ARG A 161 -1.25 -15.37 -7.79
C ARG A 161 -0.78 -14.83 -6.44
N VAL A 162 -1.40 -15.27 -5.37
CA VAL A 162 -1.04 -14.88 -4.01
C VAL A 162 -0.97 -16.07 -3.08
N GLU A 163 0.01 -16.05 -2.20
CA GLU A 163 0.15 -16.95 -1.06
C GLU A 163 0.04 -16.12 0.22
N VAL A 164 -0.87 -16.50 1.10
CA VAL A 164 -1.12 -15.83 2.37
C VAL A 164 -0.86 -16.80 3.51
N ALA A 165 0.02 -16.42 4.44
CA ALA A 165 0.39 -17.20 5.59
C ALA A 165 0.52 -16.31 6.82
N PHE A 166 -0.47 -16.36 7.71
CA PHE A 166 -0.47 -15.66 8.98
C PHE A 166 -0.37 -16.67 10.14
N ASP A 167 0.38 -16.28 11.16
CA ASP A 167 0.40 -16.98 12.45
C ASP A 167 -0.60 -16.37 13.42
N ASN A 168 -0.85 -15.07 13.29
CA ASN A 168 -1.83 -14.33 14.09
C ASN A 168 -2.68 -13.40 13.19
N PRO A 169 -3.94 -13.73 12.97
CA PRO A 169 -4.63 -14.98 13.28
C PRO A 169 -4.06 -16.13 12.46
N ALA A 170 -4.07 -17.37 12.98
CA ALA A 170 -3.63 -18.54 12.24
C ALA A 170 -4.48 -18.75 10.98
N LEU A 171 -3.90 -18.48 9.80
CA LEU A 171 -4.60 -18.40 8.52
C LEU A 171 -3.64 -18.72 7.39
N ARG A 172 -4.00 -19.65 6.51
CA ARG A 172 -3.23 -19.97 5.31
C ARG A 172 -4.15 -20.22 4.14
N TRP A 173 -3.85 -19.57 3.01
CA TRP A 173 -4.58 -19.78 1.76
C TRP A 173 -3.79 -19.29 0.55
N GLN A 174 -4.23 -19.71 -0.62
CA GLN A 174 -3.77 -19.24 -1.93
C GLN A 174 -4.95 -18.67 -2.70
N GLY A 175 -4.66 -17.81 -3.67
CA GLY A 175 -5.71 -17.20 -4.45
C GLY A 175 -5.21 -16.30 -5.56
N HIS A 176 -6.07 -15.39 -5.97
CA HIS A 176 -5.78 -14.37 -6.96
C HIS A 176 -5.60 -13.02 -6.28
N ALA A 177 -4.71 -12.20 -6.83
CA ALA A 177 -4.46 -10.85 -6.35
C ALA A 177 -4.40 -9.84 -7.50
N TYR A 178 -4.62 -8.60 -7.12
CA TYR A 178 -4.45 -7.40 -7.90
C TYR A 178 -3.49 -6.48 -7.18
N LEU A 179 -2.57 -5.85 -7.91
CA LEU A 179 -1.62 -4.88 -7.37
C LEU A 179 -1.63 -3.63 -8.23
N ASP A 180 -1.77 -2.46 -7.61
CA ASP A 180 -1.63 -1.16 -8.26
C ASP A 180 -0.81 -0.18 -7.42
N SER A 181 -0.59 0.99 -7.98
CA SER A 181 -0.10 2.16 -7.28
C SER A 181 -0.90 3.40 -7.64
N ASN A 182 -0.94 4.32 -6.70
CA ASN A 182 -1.62 5.60 -6.83
C ASN A 182 -0.76 6.70 -6.20
N GLU A 183 -0.64 7.83 -6.87
CA GLU A 183 0.16 8.95 -6.39
C GLU A 183 -0.52 10.28 -6.65
N GLY A 184 -0.15 11.28 -5.84
CA GLY A 184 -0.57 12.65 -6.04
C GLY A 184 0.49 13.63 -5.54
N ASP A 185 0.62 14.75 -6.26
CA ASP A 185 1.56 15.82 -5.93
C ASP A 185 0.96 16.82 -4.93
N GLU A 186 -0.30 16.66 -4.59
CA GLU A 186 -1.05 17.49 -3.65
C GLU A 186 -2.06 16.64 -2.84
N PRO A 187 -2.68 17.21 -1.78
CA PRO A 187 -3.73 16.50 -1.04
C PRO A 187 -4.87 16.04 -1.94
N ILE A 188 -5.31 14.80 -1.75
CA ILE A 188 -6.33 14.16 -2.57
C ILE A 188 -7.66 14.95 -2.58
N GLU A 189 -7.99 15.61 -1.47
CA GLU A 189 -9.22 16.39 -1.31
C GLU A 189 -9.25 17.66 -2.18
N ARG A 190 -8.12 18.07 -2.75
CA ARG A 190 -8.08 19.23 -3.67
C ARG A 190 -8.63 18.92 -5.05
N ALA A 191 -8.41 17.69 -5.52
CA ALA A 191 -8.86 17.27 -6.84
C ALA A 191 -10.28 16.68 -6.81
N PHE A 192 -10.65 16.04 -5.71
CA PHE A 192 -11.87 15.27 -5.60
C PHE A 192 -12.71 15.80 -4.43
N ARG A 193 -13.80 16.52 -4.74
CA ARG A 193 -14.71 17.04 -3.71
C ARG A 193 -15.71 16.00 -3.23
N GLU A 194 -16.00 15.01 -4.05
CA GLU A 194 -16.91 13.90 -3.76
C GLU A 194 -16.36 12.61 -4.37
N TRP A 195 -16.46 11.53 -3.62
CA TRP A 195 -16.20 10.16 -4.09
C TRP A 195 -17.55 9.45 -4.11
N ASP A 196 -18.09 9.25 -5.29
CA ASP A 196 -19.28 8.41 -5.50
C ASP A 196 -18.88 6.94 -5.67
#